data_79949566bad31b7f8944f8e8744aa001
#
_entry.id   79949566bad31b7f8944f8e8744aa001
#
_cell.length_a   1.000
_cell.length_b   1.000
_cell.length_c   1.000
_cell.angle_alpha   90.00
_cell.angle_beta   90.00
_cell.angle_gamma   90.00
#
_symmetry.space_group_name_H-M   'P 1'
#
loop_
_entity.id
_entity.type
_entity.pdbx_description
1 polymer ?
#
loop_
_entity_poly.entity_id
_entity_poly.type
_entity_poly.pdbx_seq_one_letter_code
_entity_poly.pdbx_strand_id
1 'polypeptide(L)' 'MKHVRNRLKQLVMERGAADLRYYGVRQIARESGASRTVVDRLMRNELRRLPMDDLARLCVWLGCEPGDLLKLEEEE' A
#
# COMPACT_ATOMS: atom_id res chain seq x y z
N MET A 1 -4.24 -19.61 -12.13
CA MET A 1 -3.04 -19.42 -11.31
C MET A 1 -3.28 -18.29 -10.30
N LYS A 2 -2.89 -18.47 -9.04
CA LYS A 2 -3.08 -17.45 -8.02
C LYS A 2 -1.91 -16.49 -7.98
N HIS A 3 -2.20 -15.24 -7.68
CA HIS A 3 -1.17 -14.21 -7.52
C HIS A 3 -1.53 -13.30 -6.36
N VAL A 4 -0.54 -12.57 -5.86
CA VAL A 4 -0.75 -11.61 -4.78
C VAL A 4 -1.12 -10.27 -5.38
N ARG A 5 -2.25 -9.72 -4.93
CA ARG A 5 -2.68 -8.37 -5.27
C ARG A 5 -2.42 -7.45 -4.11
N ASN A 6 -1.79 -6.30 -4.36
CA ASN A 6 -1.69 -5.29 -3.32
C ASN A 6 -2.87 -4.33 -3.42
N ARG A 7 -3.37 -3.93 -2.25
CA ARG A 7 -4.54 -3.05 -2.15
C ARG A 7 -4.16 -1.65 -1.66
N LEU A 8 -2.88 -1.28 -1.78
CA LEU A 8 -2.43 0.00 -1.26
C LEU A 8 -3.22 1.17 -1.85
N LYS A 9 -3.37 1.20 -3.17
CA LYS A 9 -4.10 2.28 -3.83
C LYS A 9 -5.53 2.40 -3.31
N GLN A 10 -6.22 1.27 -3.17
CA GLN A 10 -7.59 1.24 -2.67
C GLN A 10 -7.67 1.75 -1.23
N LEU A 11 -6.79 1.24 -0.35
CA LEU A 11 -6.79 1.64 1.06
C LEU A 11 -6.43 3.11 1.23
N VAL A 12 -5.51 3.62 0.42
CA VAL A 12 -5.15 5.05 0.43
C VAL A 12 -6.34 5.90 -0.01
N MET A 13 -7.06 5.49 -1.04
CA MET A 13 -8.24 6.22 -1.51
C MET A 13 -9.34 6.22 -0.46
N GLU A 14 -9.57 5.09 0.22
CA GLU A 14 -10.54 5.00 1.31
C GLU A 14 -10.15 5.92 2.47
N ARG A 15 -8.88 5.95 2.84
CA ARG A 15 -8.40 6.85 3.88
C ARG A 15 -8.54 8.31 3.48
N GLY A 16 -8.22 8.63 2.23
CA GLY A 16 -8.38 9.98 1.70
C GLY A 16 -9.82 10.45 1.75
N ALA A 17 -10.76 9.57 1.41
CA ALA A 17 -12.19 9.88 1.47
C ALA A 17 -12.62 10.15 2.92
N ALA A 18 -12.16 9.34 3.87
CA ALA A 18 -12.49 9.51 5.29
C ALA A 18 -11.91 10.82 5.85
N ASP A 19 -10.70 11.17 5.43
CA ASP A 19 -10.00 12.36 5.91
C ASP A 19 -10.31 13.62 5.06
N LEU A 20 -11.08 13.48 3.99
CA LEU A 20 -11.41 14.54 3.05
C LEU A 20 -10.14 15.17 2.45
N ARG A 21 -9.18 14.34 2.08
CA ARG A 21 -7.93 14.81 1.48
C ARG A 21 -7.34 13.78 0.52
N TYR A 22 -6.47 14.24 -0.36
CA TYR A 22 -5.76 13.39 -1.30
C TYR A 22 -4.36 13.07 -0.74
N TYR A 23 -3.99 11.80 -0.79
CA TYR A 23 -2.66 11.33 -0.38
C TYR A 23 -1.84 10.93 -1.60
N GLY A 24 -0.86 11.74 -1.96
CA GLY A 24 0.08 11.40 -3.02
C GLY A 24 1.24 10.55 -2.50
N VAL A 25 2.03 9.99 -3.41
CA VAL A 25 3.16 9.10 -3.09
C VAL A 25 4.12 9.74 -2.09
N ARG A 26 4.50 10.99 -2.33
CA ARG A 26 5.47 11.69 -1.46
C ARG A 26 4.95 11.85 -0.03
N GLN A 27 3.67 12.15 0.08
CA GLN A 27 3.04 12.33 1.38
C GLN A 27 2.92 11.00 2.14
N ILE A 28 2.52 9.94 1.43
CA ILE A 28 2.42 8.60 2.01
C ILE A 28 3.78 8.18 2.55
N ALA A 29 4.84 8.36 1.75
CA ALA A 29 6.19 8.00 2.16
C ALA A 29 6.64 8.81 3.38
N ARG A 30 6.34 10.11 3.40
CA ARG A 30 6.70 10.98 4.52
C ARG A 30 5.99 10.57 5.80
N GLU A 31 4.69 10.36 5.73
CA GLU A 31 3.88 10.06 6.91
C GLU A 31 4.09 8.65 7.44
N SER A 32 4.24 7.69 6.54
CA SER A 32 4.43 6.29 6.94
C SER A 32 5.88 5.96 7.31
N GLY A 33 6.82 6.69 6.74
CA GLY A 33 8.24 6.37 6.86
C GLY A 33 8.70 5.31 5.87
N ALA A 34 7.82 4.82 5.01
CA ALA A 34 8.18 3.84 4.00
C ALA A 34 8.96 4.49 2.86
N SER A 35 9.74 3.68 2.13
CA SER A 35 10.50 4.14 0.98
C SER A 35 9.57 4.70 -0.10
N ARG A 36 9.89 5.88 -0.61
CA ARG A 36 9.13 6.51 -1.68
C ARG A 36 9.06 5.62 -2.93
N THR A 37 10.17 4.99 -3.28
CA THR A 37 10.22 4.08 -4.43
C THR A 37 9.28 2.90 -4.24
N VAL A 38 9.26 2.31 -3.04
CA VAL A 38 8.37 1.20 -2.72
C VAL A 38 6.91 1.65 -2.81
N VAL A 39 6.56 2.79 -2.22
CA VAL A 39 5.21 3.34 -2.28
C VAL A 39 4.78 3.59 -3.73
N ASP A 40 5.64 4.23 -4.52
CA ASP A 40 5.34 4.54 -5.93
C ASP A 40 5.06 3.26 -6.73
N ARG A 41 5.93 2.26 -6.59
CA ARG A 41 5.75 1.00 -7.32
C ARG A 41 4.55 0.21 -6.87
N LEU A 42 4.24 0.22 -5.57
CA LEU A 42 3.02 -0.42 -5.07
C LEU A 42 1.77 0.27 -5.63
N MET A 43 1.76 1.60 -5.68
CA MET A 43 0.62 2.34 -6.23
C MET A 43 0.41 2.04 -7.72
N ARG A 44 1.49 1.74 -8.45
CA ARG A 44 1.43 1.35 -9.87
C ARG A 44 1.24 -0.15 -10.08
N ASN A 45 1.22 -0.93 -9.00
CA ASN A 45 1.15 -2.39 -9.04
C ASN A 45 2.33 -3.01 -9.81
N GLU A 46 3.51 -2.45 -9.64
CA GLU A 46 4.73 -2.88 -10.34
C GLU A 46 5.77 -3.49 -9.40
N LEU A 47 5.53 -3.51 -8.09
CA LEU A 47 6.49 -4.01 -7.13
C LEU A 47 6.45 -5.53 -7.07
N ARG A 48 7.61 -6.16 -7.20
CA ARG A 48 7.77 -7.62 -7.12
C ARG A 48 8.32 -8.09 -5.78
N ARG A 49 9.05 -7.22 -5.08
CA ARG A 49 9.65 -7.53 -3.78
C ARG A 49 9.30 -6.41 -2.81
N LEU A 50 8.68 -6.78 -1.72
CA LEU A 50 8.27 -5.80 -0.70
C LEU A 50 9.12 -5.99 0.55
N PRO A 51 9.98 -5.01 0.89
CA PRO A 51 10.73 -5.07 2.13
C PRO A 51 9.79 -5.12 3.33
N MET A 52 10.08 -6.00 4.29
CA MET A 52 9.23 -6.21 5.45
C MET A 52 9.07 -4.96 6.30
N ASP A 53 10.12 -4.15 6.41
CA ASP A 53 10.06 -2.90 7.17
C ASP A 53 9.09 -1.90 6.53
N ASP A 54 9.11 -1.80 5.20
CA ASP A 54 8.18 -0.92 4.48
C ASP A 54 6.75 -1.42 4.60
N LEU A 55 6.55 -2.74 4.54
CA LEU A 55 5.23 -3.34 4.76
C LEU A 55 4.70 -2.96 6.14
N ALA A 56 5.54 -3.13 7.18
CA ALA A 56 5.14 -2.80 8.55
C ALA A 56 4.78 -1.31 8.68
N ARG A 57 5.59 -0.43 8.13
CA ARG A 57 5.35 1.02 8.19
C ARG A 57 4.05 1.42 7.51
N LEU A 58 3.78 0.85 6.35
CA LEU A 58 2.53 1.13 5.64
C LEU A 58 1.32 0.61 6.41
N CYS A 59 1.42 -0.59 6.98
CA CYS A 59 0.33 -1.15 7.79
C CYS A 59 0.04 -0.32 9.03
N VAL A 60 1.08 0.15 9.73
CA VAL A 60 0.92 1.01 10.89
C VAL A 60 0.25 2.33 10.49
N TRP A 61 0.70 2.94 9.39
CA TRP A 61 0.12 4.19 8.91
C TRP A 61 -1.35 4.03 8.52
N LEU A 62 -1.68 2.94 7.85
CA LEU A 62 -3.06 2.66 7.43
C LEU A 62 -3.95 2.13 8.56
N GLY A 63 -3.35 1.68 9.66
CA GLY A 63 -4.09 1.05 10.74
C GLY A 63 -4.65 -0.30 10.35
N CYS A 64 -3.93 -1.07 9.55
CA CYS A 64 -4.38 -2.37 9.06
C CYS A 64 -3.32 -3.44 9.26
N GLU A 65 -3.72 -4.70 9.02
CA GLU A 65 -2.82 -5.84 9.05
C GLU A 65 -2.26 -6.12 7.64
N PRO A 66 -1.13 -6.83 7.53
CA PRO A 66 -0.61 -7.20 6.21
C PRO A 66 -1.62 -7.95 5.34
N GLY A 67 -2.48 -8.76 5.94
CA GLY A 67 -3.53 -9.48 5.22
C GLY A 67 -4.61 -8.57 4.64
N ASP A 68 -4.72 -7.34 5.11
CA ASP A 68 -5.63 -6.35 4.52
C ASP A 68 -5.00 -5.68 3.31
N LEU A 69 -3.69 -5.55 3.30
CA LEU A 69 -2.94 -4.91 2.22
C LEU A 69 -2.63 -5.86 1.08
N LEU A 70 -2.32 -7.11 1.39
CA LEU A 70 -1.94 -8.12 0.41
C LEU A 70 -2.97 -9.25 0.40
N LYS A 71 -3.56 -9.49 -0.76
CA LYS A 71 -4.57 -10.53 -0.94
C LYS A 71 -4.15 -11.50 -2.03
N LEU A 72 -4.45 -12.77 -1.82
CA LEU A 72 -4.24 -13.80 -2.83
C LEU A 72 -5.49 -13.88 -3.70
N GLU A 73 -5.31 -13.74 -5.00
CA GLU A 73 -6.41 -13.77 -5.96
C GLU A 73 -6.17 -14.79 -7.07
N GLU A 74 -7.27 -15.36 -7.54
CA GLU A 74 -7.24 -16.25 -8.71
C GLU A 74 -7.25 -15.40 -9.97
N GLU A 75 -6.31 -15.70 -10.88
CA GLU A 75 -6.26 -15.06 -12.19
C GLU A 75 -6.92 -15.98 -13.21
N GLU A 76 -7.87 -15.43 -13.94
CA GLU A 76 -8.55 -16.15 -15.00
C GLU A 76 -7.76 -16.17 -16.29
#